data_9c797626664a446578044b0816b15e94
#
_entry.id   9c797626664a446578044b0816b15e94
#
_cell.length_a   1.000
_cell.length_b   1.000
_cell.length_c   1.000
_cell.angle_alpha   90.00
_cell.angle_beta   90.00
_cell.angle_gamma   90.00
#
_symmetry.space_group_name_H-M   'P 1'
#
loop_
_entity.id
_entity.type
_entity.pdbx_description
1 polymer ?
#
loop_
_entity_poly.entity_id
_entity_poly.type
_entity_poly.pdbx_seq_one_letter_code
_entity_poly.pdbx_strand_id
1 'polypeptide(L)'
;MTTTEFGTERKLETRVRSLLEQHWDDDRGFCVPNPSTYPHLWLWDSCFHAIVWAHLGDTRALKELDAVLEGQLEQGMVPHMLYGAQPSKTWLGPLSKTSSLTQPPMFGHAARVLADRGLRPSDATLARARKGMDWLWEHRRTEDGLIYVVHPWEAGNDHGQRFDDWGAPGRTPDNYSRPARSKWNTDRVRDITFAEDGAGQWSSTFVSCPAAFNAYVSFNMTELATLLGDEEMAERARLISKAMDDHLWDEEEQLWSDLAVVGGGPSVRIPISDGVMGALVTLDRAKAEAALAQLEDPERFGAPYGPANVVRTHPSYDPGTYWRGPAWPPLNYLFWLAQRRWDMKDAASRMARQTLDGANASGWAEYWNPETGEGLGAAPQSWTGLAFAMVNQPSDA
;
A
#
# COMPACT_ATOMS: atom_id res chain seq x y z
N MET A 1 12.24 -14.63 27.76
CA MET A 1 12.56 -13.18 27.59
C MET A 1 13.35 -12.68 28.79
N THR A 2 14.44 -12.01 28.57
CA THR A 2 15.27 -11.42 29.63
C THR A 2 14.70 -10.06 30.06
N THR A 3 15.05 -9.59 31.27
CA THR A 3 14.60 -8.28 31.81
C THR A 3 14.99 -7.11 30.88
N THR A 4 16.03 -7.25 30.10
CA THR A 4 16.53 -6.25 29.13
C THR A 4 15.64 -6.21 27.86
N GLU A 5 15.17 -7.35 27.40
CA GLU A 5 14.24 -7.44 26.25
C GLU A 5 12.89 -6.82 26.60
N PHE A 6 12.32 -7.11 27.76
CA PHE A 6 11.10 -6.46 28.27
C PHE A 6 11.20 -4.94 28.37
N GLY A 7 12.36 -4.42 28.77
CA GLY A 7 12.61 -2.98 28.85
C GLY A 7 12.68 -2.30 27.48
N THR A 8 13.18 -2.99 26.47
CA THR A 8 13.31 -2.49 25.10
C THR A 8 11.96 -2.50 24.37
N GLU A 9 11.20 -3.57 24.52
CA GLU A 9 9.87 -3.73 23.94
C GLU A 9 8.88 -2.68 24.45
N ARG A 10 8.86 -2.43 25.77
CA ARG A 10 8.04 -1.40 26.40
C ARG A 10 8.40 0.03 25.96
N LYS A 11 9.68 0.29 25.68
CA LYS A 11 10.11 1.58 25.13
C LYS A 11 9.63 1.77 23.68
N LEU A 12 9.68 0.73 22.89
CA LEU A 12 9.20 0.77 21.51
C LEU A 12 7.69 0.97 21.45
N GLU A 13 6.91 0.23 22.25
CA GLU A 13 5.47 0.41 22.37
C GLU A 13 5.10 1.86 22.75
N THR A 14 5.75 2.40 23.79
CA THR A 14 5.52 3.79 24.23
C THR A 14 5.80 4.79 23.12
N ARG A 15 6.89 4.59 22.36
CA ARG A 15 7.27 5.47 21.25
C ARG A 15 6.23 5.44 20.14
N VAL A 16 5.77 4.24 19.74
CA VAL A 16 4.79 4.08 18.67
C VAL A 16 3.43 4.61 19.07
N ARG A 17 3.01 4.40 20.32
CA ARG A 17 1.79 5.00 20.86
C ARG A 17 1.85 6.52 20.81
N SER A 18 2.95 7.12 21.28
CA SER A 18 3.16 8.56 21.20
C SER A 18 3.21 9.09 19.76
N LEU A 19 3.78 8.32 18.84
CA LEU A 19 3.76 8.65 17.41
C LEU A 19 2.34 8.79 16.89
N LEU A 20 1.49 7.78 17.10
CA LEU A 20 0.10 7.83 16.60
C LEU A 20 -0.73 8.88 17.34
N GLU A 21 -0.52 9.09 18.64
CA GLU A 21 -1.21 10.13 19.42
C GLU A 21 -0.91 11.55 18.93
N GLN A 22 0.30 11.82 18.46
CA GLN A 22 0.66 13.11 17.86
C GLN A 22 0.01 13.34 16.48
N HIS A 23 -0.46 12.28 15.83
CA HIS A 23 -1.13 12.32 14.51
C HIS A 23 -2.64 12.16 14.62
N TRP A 24 -3.14 11.84 15.82
CA TRP A 24 -4.56 11.66 16.08
C TRP A 24 -5.31 13.00 16.08
N ASP A 25 -6.38 13.07 15.32
CA ASP A 25 -7.31 14.20 15.30
C ASP A 25 -8.53 13.84 16.18
N ASP A 26 -8.60 14.43 17.37
CA ASP A 26 -9.66 14.15 18.36
C ASP A 26 -11.05 14.55 17.84
N ASP A 27 -11.15 15.61 17.06
CA ASP A 27 -12.42 16.13 16.54
C ASP A 27 -13.00 15.20 15.45
N ARG A 28 -12.11 14.59 14.67
CA ARG A 28 -12.50 13.73 13.55
C ARG A 28 -12.41 12.23 13.84
N GLY A 29 -11.66 11.83 14.88
CA GLY A 29 -11.57 10.47 15.35
C GLY A 29 -10.69 9.53 14.50
N PHE A 30 -9.66 10.05 13.83
CA PHE A 30 -8.68 9.27 13.07
C PHE A 30 -7.29 9.92 13.06
N CYS A 31 -6.25 9.17 12.69
CA CYS A 31 -4.92 9.71 12.44
C CYS A 31 -4.81 10.33 11.05
N VAL A 32 -4.07 11.43 10.94
CA VAL A 32 -3.54 11.91 9.67
C VAL A 32 -2.10 11.40 9.47
N PRO A 33 -1.64 11.14 8.24
CA PRO A 33 -0.27 10.66 8.00
C PRO A 33 0.80 11.60 8.56
N ASN A 34 0.61 12.90 8.40
CA ASN A 34 1.42 13.95 9.02
C ASN A 34 0.60 15.25 9.10
N PRO A 35 0.43 15.87 10.29
CA PRO A 35 -0.47 17.03 10.46
C PRO A 35 -0.11 18.24 9.61
N SER A 36 1.17 18.44 9.27
CA SER A 36 1.63 19.59 8.49
C SER A 36 1.67 19.32 6.99
N THR A 37 2.03 18.12 6.57
CA THR A 37 2.24 17.76 5.17
C THR A 37 1.02 17.08 4.55
N TYR A 38 0.36 16.20 5.31
CA TYR A 38 -0.77 15.37 4.88
C TYR A 38 -1.95 15.47 5.85
N PRO A 39 -2.66 16.63 5.91
CA PRO A 39 -3.69 16.90 6.93
C PRO A 39 -5.06 16.28 6.64
N HIS A 40 -5.11 15.28 5.78
CA HIS A 40 -6.32 14.57 5.36
C HIS A 40 -6.28 13.11 5.82
N LEU A 41 -7.44 12.45 5.85
CA LEU A 41 -7.47 10.99 5.91
C LEU A 41 -7.06 10.43 4.54
N TRP A 42 -6.15 9.45 4.54
CA TRP A 42 -5.76 8.68 3.37
C TRP A 42 -6.12 7.21 3.58
N LEU A 43 -6.68 6.58 2.56
CA LEU A 43 -7.29 5.26 2.67
C LEU A 43 -6.31 4.21 3.23
N TRP A 44 -5.21 3.95 2.54
CA TRP A 44 -4.31 2.88 2.97
C TRP A 44 -3.52 3.23 4.23
N ASP A 45 -3.17 4.52 4.41
CA ASP A 45 -2.53 5.03 5.64
C ASP A 45 -3.39 4.73 6.86
N SER A 46 -4.67 5.10 6.84
CA SER A 46 -5.58 4.86 7.96
C SER A 46 -5.82 3.38 8.21
N CYS A 47 -5.81 2.53 7.17
CA CYS A 47 -5.81 1.08 7.38
C CYS A 47 -4.55 0.60 8.11
N PHE A 48 -3.38 1.15 7.78
CA PHE A 48 -2.14 0.86 8.50
C PHE A 48 -2.14 1.41 9.92
N HIS A 49 -2.71 2.60 10.14
CA HIS A 49 -2.91 3.14 11.51
C HIS A 49 -3.80 2.21 12.34
N ALA A 50 -4.91 1.73 11.75
CA ALA A 50 -5.80 0.78 12.42
C ALA A 50 -5.05 -0.50 12.84
N ILE A 51 -4.20 -1.04 11.97
CA ILE A 51 -3.35 -2.20 12.27
C ILE A 51 -2.40 -1.90 13.43
N VAL A 52 -1.73 -0.75 13.43
CA VAL A 52 -0.79 -0.38 14.51
C VAL A 52 -1.53 -0.17 15.84
N TRP A 53 -2.69 0.52 15.84
CA TRP A 53 -3.53 0.68 17.04
C TRP A 53 -3.99 -0.68 17.59
N ALA A 54 -4.35 -1.63 16.72
CA ALA A 54 -4.74 -2.97 17.13
C ALA A 54 -3.57 -3.72 17.81
N HIS A 55 -2.35 -3.57 17.29
CA HIS A 55 -1.14 -4.12 17.92
C HIS A 55 -0.82 -3.46 19.28
N LEU A 56 -1.22 -2.22 19.49
CA LEU A 56 -1.15 -1.52 20.77
C LEU A 56 -2.32 -1.88 21.72
N GLY A 57 -3.26 -2.73 21.30
CA GLY A 57 -4.47 -3.08 22.08
C GLY A 57 -5.44 -1.91 22.26
N ASP A 58 -5.43 -0.93 21.35
CA ASP A 58 -6.19 0.31 21.48
C ASP A 58 -7.43 0.32 20.57
N THR A 59 -8.58 0.64 21.16
CA THR A 59 -9.88 0.66 20.45
C THR A 59 -9.99 1.74 19.37
N ARG A 60 -9.07 2.71 19.34
CA ARG A 60 -8.95 3.67 18.22
C ARG A 60 -8.78 2.99 16.86
N ALA A 61 -8.27 1.75 16.85
CA ALA A 61 -8.23 0.92 15.65
C ALA A 61 -9.59 0.79 14.94
N LEU A 62 -10.67 0.63 15.70
CA LEU A 62 -12.03 0.53 15.16
C LEU A 62 -12.48 1.86 14.53
N LYS A 63 -12.18 2.98 15.18
CA LYS A 63 -12.52 4.32 14.68
C LYS A 63 -11.80 4.65 13.37
N GLU A 64 -10.53 4.27 13.26
CA GLU A 64 -9.75 4.44 12.02
C GLU A 64 -10.40 3.72 10.84
N LEU A 65 -10.76 2.45 11.02
CA LEU A 65 -11.39 1.66 9.98
C LEU A 65 -12.79 2.19 9.63
N ASP A 66 -13.57 2.60 10.63
CA ASP A 66 -14.88 3.22 10.41
C ASP A 66 -14.75 4.51 9.60
N ALA A 67 -13.80 5.38 9.95
CA ALA A 67 -13.57 6.66 9.26
C ALA A 67 -13.20 6.47 7.77
N VAL A 68 -12.36 5.48 7.44
CA VAL A 68 -12.06 5.12 6.04
C VAL A 68 -13.32 4.78 5.26
N LEU A 69 -14.20 3.97 5.86
CA LEU A 69 -15.39 3.43 5.18
C LEU A 69 -16.58 4.38 5.24
N GLU A 70 -16.60 5.39 6.11
CA GLU A 70 -17.61 6.45 6.11
C GLU A 70 -17.58 7.31 4.86
N GLY A 71 -16.39 7.45 4.24
CA GLY A 71 -16.24 8.18 2.97
C GLY A 71 -16.73 7.42 1.73
N GLN A 72 -17.17 6.17 1.87
CA GLN A 72 -17.59 5.32 0.77
C GLN A 72 -18.73 5.94 -0.04
N LEU A 73 -18.57 5.97 -1.37
CA LEU A 73 -19.59 6.47 -2.30
C LEU A 73 -20.79 5.52 -2.42
N GLU A 74 -21.86 6.02 -3.03
CA GLU A 74 -23.11 5.29 -3.12
C GLU A 74 -22.99 3.94 -3.82
N GLN A 75 -22.23 3.85 -4.92
CA GLN A 75 -21.98 2.58 -5.62
C GLN A 75 -20.97 1.68 -4.92
N GLY A 76 -20.16 2.19 -4.01
CA GLY A 76 -19.24 1.37 -3.20
C GLY A 76 -17.77 1.78 -3.25
N MET A 77 -17.36 2.68 -4.14
CA MET A 77 -15.96 3.16 -4.16
C MET A 77 -15.56 3.74 -2.80
N VAL A 78 -14.44 3.29 -2.28
CA VAL A 78 -13.79 3.93 -1.11
C VAL A 78 -12.77 4.92 -1.62
N PRO A 79 -12.94 6.24 -1.36
CA PRO A 79 -12.05 7.27 -1.85
C PRO A 79 -10.65 7.17 -1.23
N HIS A 80 -9.62 7.51 -2.00
CA HIS A 80 -8.25 7.55 -1.48
C HIS A 80 -8.04 8.63 -0.43
N MET A 81 -8.89 9.67 -0.42
CA MET A 81 -8.75 10.80 0.52
C MET A 81 -10.12 11.33 0.96
N LEU A 82 -10.30 11.50 2.26
CA LEU A 82 -11.32 12.37 2.85
C LEU A 82 -10.65 13.68 3.26
N TYR A 83 -11.21 14.79 2.77
CA TYR A 83 -10.65 16.10 3.06
C TYR A 83 -10.86 16.47 4.54
N GLY A 84 -9.84 17.12 5.13
CA GLY A 84 -9.94 17.69 6.47
C GLY A 84 -10.76 18.98 6.50
N ALA A 85 -10.49 19.82 7.49
CA ALA A 85 -11.16 21.12 7.63
C ALA A 85 -10.97 22.05 6.42
N GLN A 86 -9.91 21.84 5.64
CA GLN A 86 -9.66 22.55 4.38
C GLN A 86 -9.81 21.57 3.21
N PRO A 87 -10.43 21.98 2.09
CA PRO A 87 -10.45 21.15 0.89
C PRO A 87 -9.03 20.93 0.34
N SER A 88 -8.85 19.90 -0.46
CA SER A 88 -7.61 19.70 -1.19
C SER A 88 -7.31 20.92 -2.07
N LYS A 89 -6.04 21.35 -2.09
CA LYS A 89 -5.57 22.40 -3.00
C LYS A 89 -5.52 21.93 -4.46
N THR A 90 -5.51 20.62 -4.66
CA THR A 90 -5.51 19.98 -5.97
C THR A 90 -6.92 19.48 -6.27
N TRP A 91 -7.40 19.76 -7.48
CA TRP A 91 -8.67 19.21 -7.94
C TRP A 91 -8.53 17.70 -8.19
N LEU A 92 -9.31 16.92 -7.49
CA LEU A 92 -9.27 15.44 -7.47
C LEU A 92 -10.59 14.81 -7.90
N GLY A 93 -11.34 15.50 -8.77
CA GLY A 93 -12.66 15.10 -9.24
C GLY A 93 -13.79 16.02 -8.76
N PRO A 94 -15.03 15.71 -9.11
CA PRO A 94 -16.19 16.58 -8.86
C PRO A 94 -16.64 16.64 -7.39
N LEU A 95 -16.15 15.76 -6.52
CA LEU A 95 -16.62 15.67 -5.14
C LEU A 95 -15.96 16.73 -4.24
N SER A 96 -16.73 17.30 -3.32
CA SER A 96 -16.28 18.39 -2.46
C SER A 96 -15.70 17.95 -1.12
N LYS A 97 -16.05 16.73 -0.65
CA LYS A 97 -15.63 16.20 0.66
C LYS A 97 -14.56 15.10 0.54
N THR A 98 -14.48 14.48 -0.62
CA THR A 98 -13.59 13.37 -0.91
C THR A 98 -12.98 13.53 -2.29
N SER A 99 -11.93 12.77 -2.57
CA SER A 99 -11.49 12.57 -3.95
C SER A 99 -12.40 11.61 -4.71
N SER A 100 -12.31 11.65 -6.02
CA SER A 100 -13.01 10.74 -6.95
C SER A 100 -12.15 9.55 -7.39
N LEU A 101 -11.03 9.32 -6.71
CA LEU A 101 -10.07 8.25 -6.95
C LEU A 101 -10.06 7.30 -5.75
N THR A 102 -9.66 6.05 -5.96
CA THR A 102 -9.39 5.08 -4.88
C THR A 102 -7.89 4.95 -4.60
N GLN A 103 -7.49 4.01 -3.76
CA GLN A 103 -6.10 3.71 -3.38
C GLN A 103 -6.00 2.21 -3.04
N PRO A 104 -4.80 1.62 -2.77
CA PRO A 104 -4.71 0.23 -2.35
C PRO A 104 -5.68 -0.09 -1.21
N PRO A 105 -6.61 -1.04 -1.39
CA PRO A 105 -7.78 -1.20 -0.53
C PRO A 105 -7.45 -2.06 0.70
N MET A 106 -6.58 -1.56 1.61
CA MET A 106 -6.07 -2.32 2.75
C MET A 106 -7.09 -2.57 3.88
N PHE A 107 -8.34 -2.15 3.73
CA PHE A 107 -9.38 -2.27 4.75
C PHE A 107 -9.84 -3.72 5.02
N GLY A 108 -9.69 -4.65 4.07
CA GLY A 108 -9.98 -6.07 4.30
C GLY A 108 -8.98 -6.70 5.26
N HIS A 109 -7.68 -6.48 5.03
CA HIS A 109 -6.62 -6.94 5.91
C HIS A 109 -6.66 -6.24 7.27
N ALA A 110 -6.90 -4.93 7.31
CA ALA A 110 -7.07 -4.22 8.57
C ALA A 110 -8.22 -4.81 9.40
N ALA A 111 -9.39 -5.06 8.80
CA ALA A 111 -10.52 -5.69 9.49
C ALA A 111 -10.16 -7.06 10.07
N ARG A 112 -9.40 -7.87 9.33
CA ARG A 112 -8.93 -9.18 9.78
C ARG A 112 -7.96 -9.06 10.96
N VAL A 113 -6.95 -8.21 10.87
CA VAL A 113 -5.98 -7.97 11.97
C VAL A 113 -6.68 -7.49 13.24
N LEU A 114 -7.64 -6.56 13.12
CA LEU A 114 -8.40 -6.09 14.26
C LEU A 114 -9.16 -7.24 14.92
N ALA A 115 -9.86 -8.06 14.15
CA ALA A 115 -10.61 -9.21 14.68
C ALA A 115 -9.70 -10.24 15.36
N ASP A 116 -8.56 -10.57 14.76
CA ASP A 116 -7.56 -11.51 15.33
C ASP A 116 -6.95 -10.99 16.63
N ARG A 117 -7.00 -9.66 16.86
CA ARG A 117 -6.58 -8.99 18.09
C ARG A 117 -7.72 -8.75 19.10
N GLY A 118 -8.88 -9.34 18.86
CA GLY A 118 -10.06 -9.21 19.74
C GLY A 118 -10.83 -7.89 19.58
N LEU A 119 -10.52 -7.10 18.58
CA LEU A 119 -11.19 -5.83 18.23
C LEU A 119 -12.06 -6.02 16.98
N ARG A 120 -13.08 -6.90 17.05
CA ARG A 120 -13.92 -7.19 15.88
C ARG A 120 -14.67 -5.94 15.41
N PRO A 121 -14.52 -5.53 14.12
CA PRO A 121 -15.32 -4.45 13.54
C PRO A 121 -16.82 -4.77 13.56
N SER A 122 -17.66 -3.74 13.56
CA SER A 122 -19.11 -3.90 13.52
C SER A 122 -19.58 -4.54 12.21
N ASP A 123 -20.75 -5.20 12.23
CA ASP A 123 -21.32 -5.78 11.01
C ASP A 123 -21.58 -4.71 9.94
N ALA A 124 -21.90 -3.48 10.34
CA ALA A 124 -22.06 -2.36 9.41
C ALA A 124 -20.73 -1.97 8.74
N THR A 125 -19.64 -1.94 9.50
CA THR A 125 -18.28 -1.71 9.00
C THR A 125 -17.86 -2.80 8.01
N LEU A 126 -18.10 -4.06 8.39
CA LEU A 126 -17.79 -5.21 7.54
C LEU A 126 -18.62 -5.23 6.25
N ALA A 127 -19.90 -4.85 6.32
CA ALA A 127 -20.76 -4.72 5.13
C ALA A 127 -20.27 -3.62 4.17
N ARG A 128 -19.78 -2.50 4.70
CA ARG A 128 -19.14 -1.44 3.88
C ARG A 128 -17.84 -1.92 3.26
N ALA A 129 -17.00 -2.62 4.01
CA ALA A 129 -15.76 -3.19 3.48
C ALA A 129 -16.04 -4.17 2.34
N ARG A 130 -17.05 -5.05 2.51
CA ARG A 130 -17.50 -5.96 1.46
C ARG A 130 -17.95 -5.21 0.22
N LYS A 131 -18.81 -4.19 0.37
CA LYS A 131 -19.27 -3.35 -0.73
C LYS A 131 -18.15 -2.65 -1.48
N GLY A 132 -17.08 -2.23 -0.79
CA GLY A 132 -15.89 -1.66 -1.41
C GLY A 132 -15.13 -2.66 -2.30
N MET A 133 -15.03 -3.92 -1.88
CA MET A 133 -14.45 -4.99 -2.68
C MET A 133 -15.35 -5.38 -3.86
N ASP A 134 -16.67 -5.44 -3.66
CA ASP A 134 -17.64 -5.69 -4.73
C ASP A 134 -17.54 -4.60 -5.81
N TRP A 135 -17.39 -3.33 -5.41
CA TRP A 135 -17.22 -2.24 -6.37
C TRP A 135 -15.99 -2.42 -7.26
N LEU A 136 -14.85 -2.80 -6.70
CA LEU A 136 -13.63 -3.06 -7.49
C LEU A 136 -13.85 -4.19 -8.49
N TRP A 137 -14.49 -5.26 -8.08
CA TRP A 137 -14.81 -6.40 -8.94
C TRP A 137 -15.81 -6.06 -10.04
N GLU A 138 -16.81 -5.27 -9.76
CA GLU A 138 -17.91 -4.96 -10.68
C GLU A 138 -17.57 -3.82 -11.64
N HIS A 139 -16.80 -2.83 -11.20
CA HIS A 139 -16.55 -1.59 -11.95
C HIS A 139 -15.12 -1.40 -12.45
N ARG A 140 -14.16 -2.22 -11.98
CA ARG A 140 -12.75 -2.05 -12.32
C ARG A 140 -12.09 -3.30 -12.87
N ARG A 141 -12.86 -4.31 -13.25
CA ARG A 141 -12.35 -5.57 -13.79
C ARG A 141 -12.31 -5.55 -15.32
N THR A 142 -11.19 -6.02 -15.90
CA THR A 142 -11.03 -6.30 -17.33
C THR A 142 -11.69 -7.62 -17.69
N GLU A 143 -11.81 -7.89 -19.01
CA GLU A 143 -12.28 -9.19 -19.51
C GLU A 143 -11.36 -10.34 -19.08
N ASP A 144 -10.05 -10.08 -18.97
CA ASP A 144 -9.04 -11.06 -18.53
C ASP A 144 -9.05 -11.28 -17.01
N GLY A 145 -9.91 -10.60 -16.25
CA GLY A 145 -10.05 -10.78 -14.80
C GLY A 145 -9.12 -9.93 -13.94
N LEU A 146 -8.31 -9.06 -14.53
CA LEU A 146 -7.45 -8.13 -13.80
C LEU A 146 -8.23 -6.88 -13.36
N ILE A 147 -7.78 -6.26 -12.27
CA ILE A 147 -8.34 -5.00 -11.78
C ILE A 147 -7.50 -3.83 -12.29
N TYR A 148 -8.15 -2.87 -12.92
CA TYR A 148 -7.47 -1.70 -13.45
C TYR A 148 -7.60 -0.46 -12.56
N VAL A 149 -6.61 0.42 -12.68
CA VAL A 149 -6.61 1.77 -12.12
C VAL A 149 -6.70 2.79 -13.25
N VAL A 150 -7.31 3.95 -12.98
CA VAL A 150 -7.53 5.02 -13.96
C VAL A 150 -6.63 6.23 -13.72
N HIS A 151 -5.84 6.18 -12.64
CA HIS A 151 -4.92 7.25 -12.28
C HIS A 151 -3.70 6.68 -11.53
N PRO A 152 -2.47 7.24 -11.71
CA PRO A 152 -1.27 6.81 -10.99
C PRO A 152 -1.41 6.80 -9.46
N TRP A 153 -2.14 7.73 -8.87
CA TRP A 153 -2.36 7.79 -7.42
C TRP A 153 -3.13 6.58 -6.86
N GLU A 154 -3.95 5.92 -7.67
CA GLU A 154 -4.67 4.72 -7.23
C GLU A 154 -3.73 3.53 -6.97
N ALA A 155 -2.55 3.50 -7.62
CA ALA A 155 -1.57 2.44 -7.43
C ALA A 155 -0.76 2.58 -6.13
N GLY A 156 -0.79 3.75 -5.45
CA GLY A 156 -0.08 4.02 -4.20
C GLY A 156 1.34 4.57 -4.37
N ASN A 157 1.98 4.39 -5.53
CA ASN A 157 3.36 4.83 -5.79
C ASN A 157 3.44 5.88 -6.91
N ASP A 158 2.90 7.06 -6.66
CA ASP A 158 2.54 8.12 -7.61
C ASP A 158 3.63 8.56 -8.59
N HIS A 159 4.91 8.48 -8.23
CA HIS A 159 6.03 8.95 -9.04
C HIS A 159 6.93 7.79 -9.52
N GLY A 160 6.47 6.55 -9.32
CA GLY A 160 7.20 5.35 -9.67
C GLY A 160 7.61 5.29 -11.16
N GLN A 161 8.65 4.52 -11.44
CA GLN A 161 9.16 4.29 -12.79
C GLN A 161 8.12 3.67 -13.70
N ARG A 162 7.17 2.92 -13.13
CA ARG A 162 6.07 2.29 -13.89
C ARG A 162 5.30 3.26 -14.78
N PHE A 163 5.31 4.57 -14.46
CA PHE A 163 4.59 5.59 -15.22
C PHE A 163 5.44 6.31 -16.29
N ASP A 164 6.73 5.98 -16.38
CA ASP A 164 7.63 6.62 -17.35
C ASP A 164 7.18 6.36 -18.80
N ASP A 165 6.62 5.18 -19.07
CA ASP A 165 6.13 4.80 -20.41
C ASP A 165 4.80 5.48 -20.80
N TRP A 166 4.11 6.12 -19.85
CA TRP A 166 2.99 7.02 -20.10
C TRP A 166 3.40 8.48 -20.34
N GLY A 167 4.70 8.73 -20.53
CA GLY A 167 5.22 10.08 -20.76
C GLY A 167 5.37 10.92 -19.48
N ALA A 168 5.42 10.29 -18.31
CA ALA A 168 5.72 11.00 -17.08
C ALA A 168 7.15 11.60 -17.16
N PRO A 169 7.36 12.88 -16.80
CA PRO A 169 8.63 13.56 -16.96
C PRO A 169 9.69 13.06 -15.97
N GLY A 170 10.96 13.10 -16.38
CA GLY A 170 12.11 12.82 -15.50
C GLY A 170 12.34 11.33 -15.25
N ARG A 171 12.88 10.62 -16.25
CA ARG A 171 13.14 9.17 -16.21
C ARG A 171 14.40 8.79 -15.44
N THR A 172 15.36 9.69 -15.37
CA THR A 172 16.67 9.46 -14.72
C THR A 172 16.89 10.45 -13.58
N PRO A 173 17.79 10.18 -12.63
CA PRO A 173 18.09 11.08 -11.53
C PRO A 173 18.40 12.50 -11.98
N ASP A 174 19.19 12.66 -13.04
CA ASP A 174 19.65 13.96 -13.56
C ASP A 174 18.51 14.84 -14.10
N ASN A 175 17.41 14.25 -14.54
CA ASN A 175 16.28 14.99 -15.14
C ASN A 175 14.99 14.87 -14.34
N TYR A 176 15.00 14.23 -13.17
CA TYR A 176 13.82 14.11 -12.31
C TYR A 176 13.40 15.47 -11.75
N SER A 177 12.10 15.71 -11.79
CA SER A 177 11.50 16.91 -11.20
C SER A 177 10.16 16.56 -10.52
N ARG A 178 10.17 16.56 -9.18
CA ARG A 178 8.95 16.30 -8.38
C ARG A 178 7.79 17.24 -8.75
N PRO A 179 8.00 18.57 -8.92
CA PRO A 179 6.93 19.46 -9.36
C PRO A 179 6.36 19.11 -10.75
N ALA A 180 7.22 18.74 -11.71
CA ALA A 180 6.78 18.35 -13.04
C ALA A 180 5.97 17.05 -13.01
N ARG A 181 6.40 16.06 -12.22
CA ARG A 181 5.65 14.80 -11.98
C ARG A 181 4.30 15.05 -11.31
N SER A 182 4.28 15.87 -10.27
CA SER A 182 3.04 16.24 -9.57
C SER A 182 2.06 16.94 -10.52
N LYS A 183 2.55 17.84 -11.37
CA LYS A 183 1.72 18.49 -12.39
C LYS A 183 1.20 17.48 -13.42
N TRP A 184 2.05 16.56 -13.87
CA TRP A 184 1.66 15.53 -14.83
C TRP A 184 0.53 14.64 -14.27
N ASN A 185 0.61 14.25 -12.99
CA ASN A 185 -0.46 13.52 -12.29
C ASN A 185 -1.73 14.37 -12.19
N THR A 186 -1.62 15.62 -11.71
CA THR A 186 -2.76 16.52 -11.55
C THR A 186 -3.53 16.76 -12.86
N ASP A 187 -2.81 16.93 -13.97
CA ASP A 187 -3.42 17.17 -15.26
C ASP A 187 -4.26 15.97 -15.72
N ARG A 188 -3.85 14.72 -15.39
CA ARG A 188 -4.55 13.49 -15.78
C ARG A 188 -5.89 13.25 -15.11
N VAL A 189 -6.16 13.86 -13.96
CA VAL A 189 -7.49 13.78 -13.34
C VAL A 189 -8.58 14.27 -14.27
N ARG A 190 -8.25 15.23 -15.17
CA ARG A 190 -9.19 15.81 -16.14
C ARG A 190 -9.57 14.88 -17.28
N ASP A 191 -8.77 13.83 -17.50
CA ASP A 191 -8.99 12.83 -18.54
C ASP A 191 -9.92 11.69 -18.06
N ILE A 192 -10.33 11.75 -16.78
CA ILE A 192 -11.16 10.72 -16.15
C ILE A 192 -12.63 11.01 -16.41
N THR A 193 -13.35 9.97 -16.80
CA THR A 193 -14.82 9.95 -16.80
C THR A 193 -15.30 9.51 -15.43
N PHE A 194 -16.28 10.22 -14.87
CA PHE A 194 -16.83 9.96 -13.54
C PHE A 194 -18.23 9.36 -13.64
N ALA A 195 -18.56 8.47 -12.71
CA ALA A 195 -19.90 7.97 -12.49
C ALA A 195 -20.83 9.06 -11.94
N GLU A 196 -22.13 8.78 -11.87
CA GLU A 196 -23.13 9.69 -11.31
C GLU A 196 -22.85 10.04 -9.84
N ASP A 197 -22.35 9.08 -9.06
CA ASP A 197 -21.94 9.27 -7.65
C ASP A 197 -20.55 9.94 -7.50
N GLY A 198 -19.89 10.24 -8.61
CA GLY A 198 -18.58 10.90 -8.65
C GLY A 198 -17.37 9.97 -8.64
N ALA A 199 -17.54 8.66 -8.64
CA ALA A 199 -16.45 7.70 -8.73
C ALA A 199 -15.74 7.78 -10.09
N GLY A 200 -14.40 7.78 -10.12
CA GLY A 200 -13.64 7.69 -11.37
C GLY A 200 -13.86 6.33 -12.01
N GLN A 201 -14.23 6.28 -13.29
CA GLN A 201 -14.55 5.04 -14.00
C GLN A 201 -13.53 4.65 -15.05
N TRP A 202 -13.13 5.59 -15.89
CA TRP A 202 -12.26 5.35 -17.03
C TRP A 202 -11.42 6.57 -17.34
N SER A 203 -10.22 6.39 -17.91
CA SER A 203 -9.41 7.50 -18.39
C SER A 203 -9.09 7.32 -19.88
N SER A 204 -9.17 8.41 -20.62
CA SER A 204 -8.83 8.39 -22.06
C SER A 204 -7.32 8.35 -22.33
N THR A 205 -6.49 8.63 -21.34
CA THR A 205 -5.03 8.72 -21.49
C THR A 205 -4.24 7.76 -20.61
N PHE A 206 -4.87 7.17 -19.58
CA PHE A 206 -4.20 6.29 -18.63
C PHE A 206 -5.17 5.25 -18.06
N VAL A 207 -4.99 4.00 -18.41
CA VAL A 207 -5.58 2.83 -17.71
C VAL A 207 -4.51 1.75 -17.63
N SER A 208 -4.27 1.25 -16.44
CA SER A 208 -3.26 0.21 -16.18
C SER A 208 -3.80 -0.84 -15.20
N CYS A 209 -3.32 -2.08 -15.33
CA CYS A 209 -3.48 -3.13 -14.32
C CYS A 209 -2.15 -3.32 -13.59
N PRO A 210 -1.88 -2.58 -12.50
CA PRO A 210 -0.63 -2.75 -11.75
C PRO A 210 -0.62 -4.08 -11.01
N ALA A 211 0.50 -4.80 -11.07
CA ALA A 211 0.65 -6.08 -10.37
C ALA A 211 0.37 -5.97 -8.87
N ALA A 212 0.98 -4.97 -8.21
CA ALA A 212 0.77 -4.76 -6.78
C ALA A 212 -0.69 -4.43 -6.43
N PHE A 213 -1.38 -3.59 -7.23
CA PHE A 213 -2.78 -3.25 -6.95
C PHE A 213 -3.68 -4.48 -7.05
N ASN A 214 -3.47 -5.33 -8.06
CA ASN A 214 -4.18 -6.60 -8.20
C ASN A 214 -3.91 -7.55 -7.04
N ALA A 215 -2.65 -7.64 -6.59
CA ALA A 215 -2.29 -8.41 -5.41
C ALA A 215 -2.98 -7.88 -4.15
N TYR A 216 -3.03 -6.56 -3.95
CA TYR A 216 -3.71 -5.95 -2.80
C TYR A 216 -5.21 -6.24 -2.81
N VAL A 217 -5.88 -6.12 -3.95
CA VAL A 217 -7.31 -6.43 -4.07
C VAL A 217 -7.57 -7.90 -3.74
N SER A 218 -6.87 -8.83 -4.39
CA SER A 218 -7.00 -10.28 -4.15
C SER A 218 -6.70 -10.64 -2.70
N PHE A 219 -5.62 -10.10 -2.11
CA PHE A 219 -5.25 -10.32 -0.72
C PHE A 219 -6.34 -9.85 0.25
N ASN A 220 -6.80 -8.62 0.09
CA ASN A 220 -7.82 -8.04 0.98
C ASN A 220 -9.20 -8.72 0.82
N MET A 221 -9.56 -9.16 -0.39
CA MET A 221 -10.74 -10.02 -0.58
C MET A 221 -10.60 -11.34 0.15
N THR A 222 -9.42 -11.98 0.12
CA THR A 222 -9.15 -13.25 0.82
C THR A 222 -9.27 -13.08 2.34
N GLU A 223 -8.67 -12.02 2.89
CA GLU A 223 -8.71 -11.71 4.32
C GLU A 223 -10.15 -11.45 4.80
N LEU A 224 -10.88 -10.61 4.05
CA LEU A 224 -12.26 -10.27 4.39
C LEU A 224 -13.20 -11.48 4.21
N ALA A 225 -13.03 -12.26 3.14
CA ALA A 225 -13.79 -13.49 2.90
C ALA A 225 -13.62 -14.50 4.05
N THR A 226 -12.38 -14.64 4.53
CA THR A 226 -12.08 -15.52 5.69
C THR A 226 -12.78 -15.03 6.96
N LEU A 227 -12.80 -13.71 7.19
CA LEU A 227 -13.46 -13.11 8.35
C LEU A 227 -15.00 -13.25 8.31
N LEU A 228 -15.59 -13.16 7.10
CA LEU A 228 -17.03 -13.20 6.88
C LEU A 228 -17.58 -14.61 6.60
N GLY A 229 -16.74 -15.57 6.24
CA GLY A 229 -17.18 -16.86 5.70
C GLY A 229 -17.79 -16.72 4.29
N ASP A 230 -17.31 -15.76 3.48
CA ASP A 230 -17.85 -15.41 2.16
C ASP A 230 -17.08 -16.17 1.05
N GLU A 231 -17.64 -17.31 0.63
CA GLU A 231 -17.00 -18.14 -0.39
C GLU A 231 -17.00 -17.50 -1.79
N GLU A 232 -17.99 -16.67 -2.11
CA GLU A 232 -18.05 -15.96 -3.38
C GLU A 232 -16.88 -14.96 -3.49
N MET A 233 -16.66 -14.16 -2.46
CA MET A 233 -15.54 -13.24 -2.41
C MET A 233 -14.19 -13.99 -2.44
N ALA A 234 -14.08 -15.12 -1.74
CA ALA A 234 -12.89 -15.96 -1.80
C ALA A 234 -12.60 -16.49 -3.22
N GLU A 235 -13.65 -16.85 -3.96
CA GLU A 235 -13.52 -17.27 -5.37
C GLU A 235 -13.07 -16.11 -6.26
N ARG A 236 -13.67 -14.91 -6.12
CA ARG A 236 -13.24 -13.72 -6.84
C ARG A 236 -11.77 -13.38 -6.60
N ALA A 237 -11.29 -13.51 -5.36
CA ALA A 237 -9.87 -13.34 -5.01
C ALA A 237 -8.98 -14.35 -5.76
N ARG A 238 -9.37 -15.63 -5.81
CA ARG A 238 -8.61 -16.66 -6.55
C ARG A 238 -8.58 -16.39 -8.06
N LEU A 239 -9.68 -15.90 -8.62
CA LEU A 239 -9.73 -15.55 -10.05
C LEU A 239 -8.79 -14.39 -10.38
N ILE A 240 -8.70 -13.36 -9.53
CA ILE A 240 -7.72 -12.27 -9.71
C ILE A 240 -6.29 -12.82 -9.60
N SER A 241 -5.99 -13.62 -8.58
CA SER A 241 -4.67 -14.23 -8.41
C SER A 241 -4.26 -15.06 -9.63
N LYS A 242 -5.20 -15.87 -10.16
CA LYS A 242 -4.96 -16.65 -11.38
C LYS A 242 -4.70 -15.75 -12.58
N ALA A 243 -5.49 -14.71 -12.77
CA ALA A 243 -5.30 -13.76 -13.87
C ALA A 243 -3.92 -13.07 -13.79
N MET A 244 -3.45 -12.75 -12.58
CA MET A 244 -2.09 -12.23 -12.38
C MET A 244 -1.02 -13.23 -12.82
N ASP A 245 -1.15 -14.50 -12.43
CA ASP A 245 -0.20 -15.56 -12.81
C ASP A 245 -0.20 -15.84 -14.33
N ASP A 246 -1.35 -15.71 -14.97
CA ASP A 246 -1.52 -15.96 -16.43
C ASP A 246 -1.06 -14.77 -17.29
N HIS A 247 -1.23 -13.52 -16.83
CA HIS A 247 -1.08 -12.33 -17.68
C HIS A 247 0.02 -11.36 -17.24
N LEU A 248 0.42 -11.38 -15.96
CA LEU A 248 1.39 -10.42 -15.42
C LEU A 248 2.75 -11.04 -15.08
N TRP A 249 2.85 -12.36 -14.95
CA TRP A 249 4.12 -13.01 -14.63
C TRP A 249 5.13 -12.83 -15.77
N ASP A 250 6.30 -12.31 -15.45
CA ASP A 250 7.44 -12.15 -16.35
C ASP A 250 8.50 -13.21 -16.05
N GLU A 251 8.68 -14.15 -16.97
CA GLU A 251 9.64 -15.26 -16.81
C GLU A 251 11.10 -14.79 -16.84
N GLU A 252 11.41 -13.67 -17.47
CA GLU A 252 12.77 -13.13 -17.52
C GLU A 252 13.12 -12.42 -16.22
N GLU A 253 12.21 -11.59 -15.73
CA GLU A 253 12.40 -10.82 -14.49
C GLU A 253 12.08 -11.64 -13.22
N GLN A 254 11.35 -12.75 -13.34
CA GLN A 254 10.83 -13.55 -12.23
C GLN A 254 10.02 -12.70 -11.24
N LEU A 255 9.19 -11.80 -11.78
CA LEU A 255 8.33 -10.87 -11.06
C LEU A 255 6.99 -10.71 -11.81
N TRP A 256 5.97 -10.17 -11.15
CA TRP A 256 4.73 -9.75 -11.80
C TRP A 256 4.88 -8.32 -12.32
N SER A 257 4.74 -8.15 -13.64
CA SER A 257 4.80 -6.87 -14.35
C SER A 257 3.42 -6.21 -14.44
N ASP A 258 3.39 -4.91 -14.73
CA ASP A 258 2.13 -4.20 -14.98
C ASP A 258 1.67 -4.37 -16.42
N LEU A 259 0.35 -4.39 -16.65
CA LEU A 259 -0.26 -4.38 -17.97
C LEU A 259 -0.82 -2.99 -18.28
N ALA A 260 -0.39 -2.40 -19.39
CA ALA A 260 -0.99 -1.17 -19.91
C ALA A 260 -2.25 -1.48 -20.72
N VAL A 261 -3.35 -0.78 -20.43
CA VAL A 261 -4.62 -0.89 -21.17
C VAL A 261 -4.83 0.32 -22.07
N VAL A 262 -4.59 1.53 -21.57
CA VAL A 262 -4.71 2.78 -22.36
C VAL A 262 -3.48 3.67 -22.14
N GLY A 263 -2.92 4.18 -23.22
CA GLY A 263 -1.95 5.29 -23.22
C GLY A 263 -0.51 4.94 -22.93
N GLY A 264 -0.20 3.70 -22.56
CA GLY A 264 1.15 3.25 -22.25
C GLY A 264 1.75 2.33 -23.32
N GLY A 265 3.01 1.93 -23.10
CA GLY A 265 3.63 0.83 -23.83
C GLY A 265 2.97 -0.53 -23.47
N PRO A 266 3.33 -1.61 -24.16
CA PRO A 266 2.66 -2.91 -24.02
C PRO A 266 2.78 -3.54 -22.62
N SER A 267 3.82 -3.22 -21.88
CA SER A 267 3.96 -3.57 -20.44
C SER A 267 5.04 -2.71 -19.81
N VAL A 268 4.88 -2.41 -18.54
CA VAL A 268 5.95 -1.74 -17.77
C VAL A 268 6.89 -2.80 -17.24
N ARG A 269 8.04 -2.94 -17.89
CA ARG A 269 9.06 -3.94 -17.56
C ARG A 269 10.22 -3.39 -16.72
N ILE A 270 10.05 -2.23 -16.10
CA ILE A 270 11.04 -1.77 -15.14
C ILE A 270 10.86 -2.59 -13.87
N PRO A 271 11.88 -3.39 -13.47
CA PRO A 271 11.75 -4.20 -12.27
C PRO A 271 11.67 -3.28 -11.05
N ILE A 272 10.49 -3.29 -10.45
CA ILE A 272 10.20 -2.59 -9.21
C ILE A 272 9.74 -3.60 -8.16
N SER A 273 10.02 -3.32 -6.91
CA SER A 273 9.70 -4.25 -5.83
C SER A 273 8.19 -4.52 -5.67
N ASP A 274 7.36 -3.65 -6.22
CA ASP A 274 5.91 -3.87 -6.33
C ASP A 274 5.57 -5.17 -7.07
N GLY A 275 6.43 -5.60 -8.00
CA GLY A 275 6.29 -6.87 -8.70
C GLY A 275 6.43 -8.10 -7.80
N VAL A 276 6.99 -7.97 -6.60
CA VAL A 276 7.06 -9.04 -5.60
C VAL A 276 5.70 -9.29 -4.93
N MET A 277 4.79 -8.31 -4.96
CA MET A 277 3.51 -8.38 -4.24
C MET A 277 2.60 -9.53 -4.71
N GLY A 278 2.78 -10.05 -5.93
CA GLY A 278 2.09 -11.27 -6.37
C GLY A 278 2.30 -12.47 -5.43
N ALA A 279 3.42 -12.52 -4.71
CA ALA A 279 3.69 -13.55 -3.70
C ALA A 279 2.70 -13.55 -2.52
N LEU A 280 1.96 -12.44 -2.29
CA LEU A 280 0.88 -12.39 -1.30
C LEU A 280 -0.28 -13.31 -1.67
N VAL A 281 -0.49 -13.58 -2.96
CA VAL A 281 -1.74 -14.18 -3.45
C VAL A 281 -1.55 -15.39 -4.34
N THR A 282 -0.46 -15.50 -5.09
CA THR A 282 -0.21 -16.65 -5.97
C THR A 282 -0.32 -18.00 -5.21
N LEU A 283 -0.70 -19.05 -5.92
CA LEU A 283 -0.67 -20.43 -5.42
C LEU A 283 0.58 -21.17 -5.90
N ASP A 284 1.39 -20.55 -6.76
CA ASP A 284 2.63 -21.12 -7.27
C ASP A 284 3.81 -20.78 -6.34
N ARG A 285 4.26 -21.80 -5.59
CA ARG A 285 5.38 -21.67 -4.66
C ARG A 285 6.67 -21.25 -5.36
N ALA A 286 6.94 -21.77 -6.56
CA ALA A 286 8.19 -21.48 -7.26
C ALA A 286 8.24 -20.01 -7.70
N LYS A 287 7.14 -19.46 -8.21
CA LYS A 287 7.02 -18.04 -8.52
C LYS A 287 7.19 -17.17 -7.27
N ALA A 288 6.51 -17.52 -6.16
CA ALA A 288 6.61 -16.79 -4.91
C ALA A 288 8.04 -16.77 -4.35
N GLU A 289 8.70 -17.91 -4.29
CA GLU A 289 10.07 -18.03 -3.78
C GLU A 289 11.07 -17.27 -4.67
N ALA A 290 10.95 -17.36 -6.00
CA ALA A 290 11.78 -16.62 -6.95
C ALA A 290 11.65 -15.10 -6.77
N ALA A 291 10.42 -14.59 -6.66
CA ALA A 291 10.18 -13.16 -6.45
C ALA A 291 10.67 -12.68 -5.08
N LEU A 292 10.36 -13.42 -4.00
CA LEU A 292 10.74 -13.06 -2.63
C LEU A 292 12.26 -13.09 -2.40
N ALA A 293 12.99 -13.98 -3.09
CA ALA A 293 14.46 -14.04 -3.00
C ALA A 293 15.12 -12.73 -3.47
N GLN A 294 14.51 -12.02 -4.41
CA GLN A 294 15.06 -10.76 -4.93
C GLN A 294 15.08 -9.62 -3.89
N LEU A 295 14.28 -9.71 -2.82
CA LEU A 295 14.28 -8.71 -1.75
C LEU A 295 15.59 -8.70 -0.93
N GLU A 296 16.35 -9.78 -0.96
CA GLU A 296 17.64 -9.92 -0.27
C GLU A 296 18.84 -9.86 -1.22
N ASP A 297 18.62 -9.96 -2.54
CA ASP A 297 19.68 -9.89 -3.54
C ASP A 297 20.20 -8.45 -3.70
N PRO A 298 21.48 -8.17 -3.42
CA PRO A 298 22.06 -6.84 -3.53
C PRO A 298 22.12 -6.30 -4.96
N GLU A 299 22.07 -7.15 -5.98
CA GLU A 299 21.98 -6.72 -7.38
C GLU A 299 20.55 -6.37 -7.80
N ARG A 300 19.57 -6.72 -6.95
CA ARG A 300 18.14 -6.46 -7.20
C ARG A 300 17.63 -5.40 -6.20
N PHE A 301 16.96 -5.81 -5.12
CA PHE A 301 16.34 -4.89 -4.16
C PHE A 301 17.04 -4.85 -2.80
N GLY A 302 17.87 -5.84 -2.48
CA GLY A 302 18.46 -6.02 -1.16
C GLY A 302 19.37 -4.87 -0.73
N ALA A 303 19.07 -4.24 0.42
CA ALA A 303 19.87 -3.18 0.99
C ALA A 303 19.83 -3.23 2.53
N PRO A 304 20.79 -2.56 3.24
CA PRO A 304 20.93 -2.70 4.68
C PRO A 304 19.70 -2.30 5.51
N TYR A 305 18.96 -1.27 5.10
CA TYR A 305 17.80 -0.74 5.83
C TYR A 305 16.45 -1.11 5.20
N GLY A 306 16.39 -2.25 4.52
CA GLY A 306 15.21 -2.76 3.84
C GLY A 306 15.30 -2.62 2.32
N PRO A 307 14.42 -3.32 1.58
CA PRO A 307 14.47 -3.35 0.13
C PRO A 307 14.27 -1.98 -0.52
N ALA A 308 15.07 -1.72 -1.54
CA ALA A 308 14.84 -0.61 -2.45
C ALA A 308 13.54 -0.86 -3.26
N ASN A 309 12.80 0.19 -3.59
CA ASN A 309 11.59 0.00 -4.41
C ASN A 309 11.86 -0.09 -5.92
N VAL A 310 13.12 0.05 -6.35
CA VAL A 310 13.59 -0.14 -7.73
C VAL A 310 14.85 -0.98 -7.70
N VAL A 311 15.07 -1.81 -8.72
CA VAL A 311 16.32 -2.58 -8.87
C VAL A 311 17.51 -1.64 -8.82
N ARG A 312 18.43 -1.92 -7.89
CA ARG A 312 19.57 -1.05 -7.54
C ARG A 312 20.58 -0.85 -8.69
N THR A 313 20.64 -1.79 -9.62
CA THR A 313 21.49 -1.71 -10.82
C THR A 313 20.82 -0.99 -12.00
N HIS A 314 19.51 -0.64 -11.88
CA HIS A 314 18.78 0.03 -12.95
C HIS A 314 19.18 1.51 -13.07
N PRO A 315 19.36 2.07 -14.30
CA PRO A 315 19.76 3.47 -14.50
C PRO A 315 18.85 4.54 -13.89
N SER A 316 17.58 4.19 -13.60
CA SER A 316 16.64 5.11 -12.95
C SER A 316 16.64 5.02 -11.42
N TYR A 317 17.48 4.15 -10.84
CA TYR A 317 17.60 4.01 -9.39
C TYR A 317 18.15 5.28 -8.76
N ASP A 318 17.47 5.79 -7.76
CA ASP A 318 17.91 6.91 -6.95
C ASP A 318 17.38 6.73 -5.51
N PRO A 319 18.23 6.32 -4.57
CA PRO A 319 17.82 6.01 -3.20
C PRO A 319 17.34 7.22 -2.40
N GLY A 320 17.52 8.44 -2.90
CA GLY A 320 17.05 9.69 -2.29
C GLY A 320 15.77 10.24 -2.88
N THR A 321 15.30 9.72 -4.02
CA THR A 321 14.17 10.30 -4.74
C THR A 321 12.87 9.52 -4.52
N TYR A 322 11.80 10.26 -4.25
CA TYR A 322 10.44 9.79 -3.97
C TYR A 322 9.94 8.76 -5.00
N TRP A 323 9.66 7.53 -4.55
CA TRP A 323 9.25 6.37 -5.35
C TRP A 323 10.23 5.95 -6.46
N ARG A 324 11.53 6.27 -6.34
CA ARG A 324 12.54 5.92 -7.34
C ARG A 324 13.76 5.17 -6.79
N GLY A 325 13.69 4.68 -5.56
CA GLY A 325 14.74 3.88 -4.93
C GLY A 325 14.60 3.68 -3.43
N PRO A 326 13.91 4.56 -2.65
CA PRO A 326 13.83 4.44 -1.20
C PRO A 326 13.18 3.14 -0.71
N ALA A 327 13.44 2.79 0.55
CA ALA A 327 12.69 1.79 1.29
C ALA A 327 11.43 2.42 1.91
N TRP A 328 10.32 1.68 1.87
CA TRP A 328 8.99 2.13 2.31
C TRP A 328 8.41 1.22 3.37
N PRO A 329 8.05 1.70 4.57
CA PRO A 329 7.44 0.88 5.61
C PRO A 329 6.21 0.08 5.18
N PRO A 330 5.25 0.63 4.41
CA PRO A 330 4.12 -0.14 3.90
C PRO A 330 4.52 -1.32 3.02
N LEU A 331 5.48 -1.13 2.09
CA LEU A 331 5.95 -2.21 1.23
C LEU A 331 6.68 -3.28 2.04
N ASN A 332 7.56 -2.88 2.97
CA ASN A 332 8.28 -3.80 3.84
C ASN A 332 7.30 -4.66 4.66
N TYR A 333 6.22 -4.06 5.18
CA TYR A 333 5.18 -4.79 5.90
C TYR A 333 4.51 -5.84 5.02
N LEU A 334 4.18 -5.49 3.78
CA LEU A 334 3.53 -6.40 2.83
C LEU A 334 4.49 -7.51 2.35
N PHE A 335 5.76 -7.21 2.13
CA PHE A 335 6.79 -8.23 1.86
C PHE A 335 6.95 -9.19 3.03
N TRP A 336 6.97 -8.67 4.26
CA TRP A 336 7.02 -9.46 5.47
C TRP A 336 5.82 -10.41 5.59
N LEU A 337 4.60 -9.96 5.26
CA LEU A 337 3.40 -10.81 5.21
C LEU A 337 3.54 -11.92 4.16
N ALA A 338 4.05 -11.59 2.96
CA ALA A 338 4.30 -12.57 1.91
C ALA A 338 5.33 -13.62 2.34
N GLN A 339 6.45 -13.21 2.95
CA GLN A 339 7.46 -14.13 3.48
C GLN A 339 6.88 -15.07 4.54
N ARG A 340 6.02 -14.58 5.45
CA ARG A 340 5.33 -15.39 6.45
C ARG A 340 4.36 -16.38 5.82
N ARG A 341 3.60 -15.97 4.82
CA ARG A 341 2.69 -16.85 4.09
C ARG A 341 3.41 -18.08 3.52
N TRP A 342 4.65 -17.92 3.08
CA TRP A 342 5.46 -18.96 2.47
C TRP A 342 6.42 -19.66 3.45
N ASP A 343 6.25 -19.45 4.76
CA ASP A 343 7.06 -20.06 5.84
C ASP A 343 8.55 -19.65 5.80
N MET A 344 8.87 -18.51 5.16
CA MET A 344 10.23 -17.97 5.08
C MET A 344 10.58 -17.20 6.37
N LYS A 345 10.59 -17.89 7.51
CA LYS A 345 10.68 -17.27 8.86
C LYS A 345 11.92 -16.42 9.07
N ASP A 346 13.07 -16.88 8.58
CA ASP A 346 14.32 -16.13 8.72
C ASP A 346 14.33 -14.84 7.90
N ALA A 347 13.82 -14.89 6.67
CA ALA A 347 13.65 -13.71 5.81
C ALA A 347 12.66 -12.71 6.43
N ALA A 348 11.51 -13.18 6.90
CA ALA A 348 10.53 -12.34 7.60
C ALA A 348 11.12 -11.68 8.86
N SER A 349 11.92 -12.43 9.64
CA SER A 349 12.60 -11.90 10.82
C SER A 349 13.66 -10.85 10.46
N ARG A 350 14.39 -11.03 9.36
CA ARG A 350 15.34 -10.02 8.84
C ARG A 350 14.61 -8.78 8.36
N MET A 351 13.53 -8.92 7.58
CA MET A 351 12.70 -7.82 7.11
C MET A 351 12.17 -6.97 8.26
N ALA A 352 11.64 -7.60 9.30
CA ALA A 352 11.14 -6.90 10.49
C ALA A 352 12.26 -6.09 11.20
N ARG A 353 13.45 -6.68 11.36
CA ARG A 353 14.61 -5.98 11.95
C ARG A 353 15.07 -4.82 11.08
N GLN A 354 15.29 -5.03 9.78
CA GLN A 354 15.72 -3.98 8.85
C GLN A 354 14.74 -2.82 8.82
N THR A 355 13.41 -3.10 8.87
CA THR A 355 12.40 -2.05 8.92
C THR A 355 12.44 -1.27 10.22
N LEU A 356 12.64 -1.94 11.36
CA LEU A 356 12.79 -1.26 12.65
C LEU A 356 14.09 -0.43 12.71
N ASP A 357 15.18 -0.96 12.19
CA ASP A 357 16.46 -0.26 12.12
C ASP A 357 16.36 0.98 11.22
N GLY A 358 15.69 0.87 10.06
CA GLY A 358 15.38 1.98 9.16
C GLY A 358 14.49 3.03 9.83
N ALA A 359 13.42 2.62 10.51
CA ALA A 359 12.56 3.53 11.26
C ALA A 359 13.34 4.32 12.33
N ASN A 360 14.23 3.65 13.06
CA ASN A 360 15.04 4.30 14.08
C ASN A 360 16.12 5.24 13.46
N ALA A 361 16.82 4.82 12.42
CA ALA A 361 17.85 5.61 11.76
C ALA A 361 17.26 6.86 11.08
N SER A 362 16.08 6.72 10.46
CA SER A 362 15.38 7.79 9.73
C SER A 362 14.70 8.82 10.62
N GLY A 363 14.61 8.60 11.94
CA GLY A 363 13.78 9.43 12.82
C GLY A 363 12.27 9.22 12.61
N TRP A 364 11.88 8.02 12.20
CA TRP A 364 10.48 7.63 11.90
C TRP A 364 9.88 8.38 10.71
N ALA A 365 10.72 8.62 9.68
CA ALA A 365 10.33 9.30 8.46
C ALA A 365 9.36 8.48 7.59
N GLU A 366 8.75 9.13 6.63
CA GLU A 366 7.80 8.58 5.65
C GLU A 366 8.40 7.41 4.86
N TYR A 367 9.64 7.57 4.45
CA TYR A 367 10.48 6.58 3.78
C TYR A 367 11.95 6.95 4.05
N TRP A 368 12.87 6.10 3.65
CA TRP A 368 14.29 6.36 3.88
C TRP A 368 15.18 5.80 2.78
N ASN A 369 16.39 6.33 2.73
CA ASN A 369 17.43 5.79 1.88
C ASN A 369 17.77 4.36 2.35
N PRO A 370 17.64 3.32 1.51
CA PRO A 370 17.84 1.93 1.91
C PRO A 370 19.30 1.58 2.20
N GLU A 371 20.26 2.39 1.71
CA GLU A 371 21.69 2.18 1.92
C GLU A 371 22.18 2.77 3.26
N THR A 372 21.64 3.94 3.64
CA THR A 372 22.17 4.74 4.77
C THR A 372 21.22 4.82 5.95
N GLY A 373 19.92 4.56 5.75
CA GLY A 373 18.88 4.79 6.74
C GLY A 373 18.48 6.27 6.89
N GLU A 374 19.02 7.18 6.07
CA GLU A 374 18.66 8.61 6.11
C GLU A 374 17.19 8.82 5.85
N GLY A 375 16.51 9.57 6.73
CA GLY A 375 15.07 9.84 6.65
C GLY A 375 14.73 10.80 5.53
N LEU A 376 13.64 10.50 4.81
CA LEU A 376 13.16 11.23 3.66
C LEU A 376 11.64 11.45 3.76
N GLY A 377 11.13 12.48 3.08
CA GLY A 377 9.70 12.82 3.13
C GLY A 377 9.29 13.49 4.44
N ALA A 378 8.07 13.23 4.90
CA ALA A 378 7.57 13.74 6.17
C ALA A 378 8.20 12.96 7.35
N ALA A 379 8.56 13.67 8.42
CA ALA A 379 9.11 13.07 9.63
C ALA A 379 8.63 13.82 10.89
N PRO A 380 8.04 13.12 11.88
CA PRO A 380 7.67 11.70 11.80
C PRO A 380 6.47 11.43 10.90
N GLN A 381 6.32 10.18 10.44
CA GLN A 381 5.18 9.71 9.65
C GLN A 381 4.48 8.56 10.38
N SER A 382 3.16 8.60 10.48
CA SER A 382 2.39 7.67 11.31
C SER A 382 2.48 6.21 10.86
N TRP A 383 2.44 5.91 9.55
CA TRP A 383 2.52 4.53 9.04
C TRP A 383 3.83 3.81 9.37
N THR A 384 4.89 4.58 9.74
CA THR A 384 6.17 3.99 10.14
C THR A 384 6.04 3.16 11.43
N GLY A 385 4.94 3.36 12.18
CA GLY A 385 4.50 2.48 13.25
C GLY A 385 4.32 1.01 12.84
N LEU A 386 4.19 0.68 11.56
CA LEU A 386 4.17 -0.71 11.06
C LEU A 386 5.42 -1.50 11.45
N ALA A 387 6.56 -0.85 11.62
CA ALA A 387 7.77 -1.50 12.15
C ALA A 387 7.52 -2.19 13.49
N PHE A 388 6.69 -1.59 14.36
CA PHE A 388 6.27 -2.22 15.63
C PHE A 388 5.35 -3.42 15.38
N ALA A 389 4.39 -3.32 14.47
CA ALA A 389 3.48 -4.41 14.16
C ALA A 389 4.22 -5.66 13.63
N MET A 390 5.34 -5.48 12.93
CA MET A 390 6.16 -6.59 12.41
C MET A 390 6.93 -7.32 13.52
N VAL A 391 7.40 -6.63 14.54
CA VAL A 391 8.18 -7.23 15.66
C VAL A 391 7.31 -7.65 16.83
N ASN A 392 6.14 -7.03 17.02
CA ASN A 392 5.19 -7.34 18.11
C ASN A 392 4.18 -8.40 17.68
N GLN A 393 4.68 -9.58 17.33
CA GLN A 393 3.81 -10.72 17.03
C GLN A 393 3.61 -11.55 18.31
N PRO A 394 2.41 -12.15 18.51
CA PRO A 394 2.26 -13.20 19.51
C PRO A 394 3.32 -14.27 19.22
N SER A 395 4.03 -14.72 20.25
CA SER A 395 4.85 -15.92 20.12
C SER A 395 3.95 -17.03 19.56
N ASP A 396 4.30 -17.57 18.39
CA ASP A 396 3.60 -18.71 17.80
C ASP A 396 3.47 -19.78 18.89
N ALA A 397 2.21 -20.00 19.36
CA ALA A 397 1.87 -21.03 20.33
C ALA A 397 1.75 -22.37 19.62
#